data_26c9571b4a2101f15d840397340a07bf
#
_entry.id   26c9571b4a2101f15d840397340a07bf
#
_cell.length_a   1.000
_cell.length_b   1.000
_cell.length_c   1.000
_cell.angle_alpha   90.00
_cell.angle_beta   90.00
_cell.angle_gamma   90.00
#
_symmetry.space_group_name_H-M   'P 1'
#
loop_
_entity.id
_entity.type
_entity.pdbx_description
1 polymer ?
#
loop_
_entity_poly.entity_id
_entity_poly.type
_entity_poly.pdbx_seq_one_letter_code
_entity_poly.pdbx_strand_id
1 'polypeptide(L)'
;MNRIKNVQIKVQEANIDALLITNMYNVRYLANFTGSTGLIVVTRDNAYFVTDFRYTEQAAEQAKGFTIVQNEGLIYNEVAEIVKADKIEKIGFEEENITFATYLKIN
;
A
#
# COMPACT_ATOMS: atom_id res chain seq x y z
N MET A 1 5.41 2.19 19.36
CA MET A 1 4.19 2.62 18.66
C MET A 1 4.17 2.06 17.24
N ASN A 2 3.04 1.56 16.82
CA ASN A 2 2.92 0.92 15.52
C ASN A 2 2.21 1.84 14.52
N ARG A 3 2.94 2.33 13.53
CA ARG A 3 2.40 3.23 12.51
C ARG A 3 1.35 2.55 11.63
N ILE A 4 1.56 1.27 11.34
CA ILE A 4 0.60 0.48 10.55
C ILE A 4 -0.74 0.43 11.29
N LYS A 5 -0.70 0.16 12.59
CA LYS A 5 -1.91 0.07 13.39
C LYS A 5 -2.67 1.39 13.41
N ASN A 6 -1.96 2.51 13.46
CA ASN A 6 -2.59 3.82 13.41
C ASN A 6 -3.33 4.04 12.09
N VAL A 7 -2.75 3.60 10.98
CA VAL A 7 -3.41 3.71 9.68
C VAL A 7 -4.62 2.77 9.62
N GLN A 8 -4.51 1.57 10.19
CA GLN A 8 -5.63 0.64 10.23
C GLN A 8 -6.82 1.20 11.02
N ILE A 9 -6.55 1.92 12.10
CA ILE A 9 -7.59 2.60 12.86
C ILE A 9 -8.29 3.64 11.99
N LYS A 10 -7.53 4.43 11.22
CA LYS A 10 -8.10 5.43 10.32
C LYS A 10 -8.94 4.78 9.21
N VAL A 11 -8.51 3.64 8.70
CA VAL A 11 -9.26 2.87 7.70
C VAL A 11 -10.62 2.50 8.29
N GLN A 12 -10.66 2.01 9.50
CA GLN A 12 -11.89 1.64 10.17
C GLN A 12 -12.78 2.86 10.44
N GLU A 13 -12.20 3.95 10.91
CA GLU A 13 -12.92 5.18 11.20
C GLU A 13 -13.54 5.80 9.94
N ALA A 14 -12.86 5.68 8.82
CA ALA A 14 -13.35 6.19 7.54
C ALA A 14 -14.37 5.26 6.88
N ASN A 15 -14.62 4.11 7.49
CA ASN A 15 -15.55 3.10 6.97
C ASN A 15 -15.17 2.63 5.56
N ILE A 16 -13.88 2.43 5.34
CA ILE A 16 -13.35 1.86 4.11
C ILE A 16 -12.66 0.54 4.45
N ASP A 17 -12.35 -0.25 3.43
CA ASP A 17 -11.73 -1.55 3.63
C ASP A 17 -10.22 -1.51 3.52
N ALA A 18 -9.70 -0.54 2.78
CA ALA A 18 -8.26 -0.40 2.58
C ALA A 18 -7.91 1.04 2.22
N LEU A 19 -6.64 1.39 2.44
CA LEU A 19 -6.07 2.67 2.03
C LEU A 19 -4.86 2.39 1.15
N LEU A 20 -4.84 2.99 -0.04
CA LEU A 20 -3.72 2.92 -0.96
C LEU A 20 -2.82 4.13 -0.76
N ILE A 21 -1.54 3.89 -0.52
CA ILE A 21 -0.56 4.93 -0.26
C ILE A 21 0.51 4.88 -1.34
N THR A 22 0.60 5.92 -2.16
CA THR A 22 1.54 6.01 -3.28
C THR A 22 2.55 7.14 -3.15
N ASN A 23 2.30 8.11 -2.28
CA ASN A 23 3.24 9.18 -2.03
C ASN A 23 4.50 8.62 -1.38
N MET A 24 5.64 8.75 -2.03
CA MET A 24 6.89 8.17 -1.54
C MET A 24 7.30 8.69 -0.16
N TYR A 25 6.95 9.92 0.15
CA TYR A 25 7.22 10.47 1.47
C TYR A 25 6.49 9.65 2.55
N ASN A 26 5.20 9.38 2.32
CA ASN A 26 4.41 8.59 3.26
C ASN A 26 4.79 7.12 3.25
N VAL A 27 5.15 6.58 2.08
CA VAL A 27 5.64 5.20 1.98
C VAL A 27 6.90 5.04 2.84
N ARG A 28 7.85 5.97 2.73
CA ARG A 28 9.07 5.94 3.53
C ARG A 28 8.79 6.07 5.02
N TYR A 29 7.87 6.94 5.36
CA TYR A 29 7.50 7.14 6.76
C TYR A 29 6.88 5.89 7.38
N LEU A 30 5.92 5.28 6.69
CA LEU A 30 5.21 4.12 7.22
C LEU A 30 6.05 2.86 7.21
N ALA A 31 6.80 2.63 6.13
CA ALA A 31 7.53 1.38 5.94
C ALA A 31 9.00 1.46 6.36
N ASN A 32 9.47 2.64 6.70
CA ASN A 32 10.89 2.85 7.00
C ASN A 32 11.77 2.40 5.82
N PHE A 33 11.29 2.62 4.61
CA PHE A 33 11.91 2.14 3.38
C PHE A 33 12.61 3.28 2.67
N THR A 34 13.84 3.06 2.23
CA THR A 34 14.66 4.10 1.60
C THR A 34 14.82 3.94 0.09
N GLY A 35 14.18 2.95 -0.52
CA GLY A 35 14.20 2.79 -1.97
C GLY A 35 13.36 3.83 -2.69
N SER A 36 13.40 3.80 -4.01
CA SER A 36 12.73 4.80 -4.84
C SER A 36 11.42 4.34 -5.46
N THR A 37 11.04 3.08 -5.29
CA THR A 37 9.83 2.54 -5.89
C THR A 37 9.09 1.66 -4.91
N GLY A 38 7.82 1.94 -4.71
CA GLY A 38 6.98 1.12 -3.86
C GLY A 38 5.65 1.80 -3.60
N LEU A 39 4.67 0.99 -3.21
CA LEU A 39 3.41 1.50 -2.70
C LEU A 39 2.93 0.61 -1.57
N ILE A 40 1.99 1.12 -0.81
CA ILE A 40 1.46 0.42 0.36
C ILE A 40 -0.05 0.28 0.22
N VAL A 41 -0.56 -0.89 0.57
CA VAL A 41 -1.99 -1.11 0.74
C VAL A 41 -2.20 -1.55 2.18
N VAL A 42 -2.91 -0.76 2.96
CA VAL A 42 -3.23 -1.10 4.35
C VAL A 42 -4.71 -1.46 4.41
N THR A 43 -5.00 -2.70 4.79
CA THR A 43 -6.37 -3.14 5.03
C THR A 43 -6.65 -3.07 6.53
N ARG A 44 -7.86 -3.45 6.93
CA ARG A 44 -8.21 -3.46 8.36
C ARG A 44 -7.35 -4.43 9.16
N ASP A 45 -6.91 -5.52 8.53
CA ASP A 45 -6.17 -6.58 9.20
C ASP A 45 -4.77 -6.80 8.68
N ASN A 46 -4.45 -6.31 7.50
CA ASN A 46 -3.19 -6.59 6.82
C ASN A 46 -2.53 -5.32 6.32
N ALA A 47 -1.25 -5.43 6.00
CA ALA A 47 -0.50 -4.34 5.39
C ALA A 47 0.43 -4.94 4.34
N TYR A 48 0.36 -4.43 3.13
CA TYR A 48 1.15 -4.92 2.00
C TYR A 48 2.08 -3.83 1.50
N PHE A 49 3.31 -4.21 1.19
CA PHE A 49 4.28 -3.34 0.57
C PHE A 49 4.59 -3.90 -0.81
N VAL A 50 4.21 -3.19 -1.86
CA VAL A 50 4.40 -3.63 -3.24
C VAL A 50 5.59 -2.89 -3.85
N THR A 51 6.58 -3.62 -4.32
CA THR A 51 7.76 -3.03 -4.96
C THR A 51 8.28 -4.00 -6.03
N ASP A 52 9.26 -3.56 -6.84
CA ASP A 52 9.82 -4.43 -7.87
C ASP A 52 11.00 -5.25 -7.32
N PHE A 53 11.51 -6.18 -8.14
CA PHE A 53 12.52 -7.14 -7.71
C PHE A 53 13.82 -6.48 -7.21
N ARG A 54 14.11 -5.27 -7.65
CA ARG A 54 15.33 -4.57 -7.23
C ARG A 54 15.32 -4.25 -5.73
N TYR A 55 14.12 -4.14 -5.15
CA TYR A 55 13.95 -3.68 -3.78
C TYR A 55 13.30 -4.69 -2.84
N THR A 56 12.94 -5.88 -3.33
CA THR A 56 12.22 -6.84 -2.47
C THR A 56 13.03 -7.24 -1.25
N GLU A 57 14.33 -7.46 -1.43
CA GLU A 57 15.20 -7.83 -0.32
C GLU A 57 15.35 -6.68 0.68
N GLN A 58 15.56 -5.47 0.17
CA GLN A 58 15.66 -4.29 1.01
C GLN A 58 14.35 -4.05 1.77
N ALA A 59 13.21 -4.21 1.10
CA ALA A 59 11.90 -4.04 1.72
C ALA A 59 11.69 -5.07 2.83
N ALA A 60 12.10 -6.31 2.61
CA ALA A 60 11.98 -7.35 3.62
C ALA A 60 12.76 -7.01 4.89
N GLU A 61 13.88 -6.33 4.75
CA GLU A 61 14.68 -5.90 5.88
C GLU A 61 14.14 -4.65 6.56
N GLN A 62 13.67 -3.69 5.78
CA GLN A 62 13.28 -2.36 6.28
C GLN A 62 11.81 -2.26 6.64
N ALA A 63 10.94 -2.82 5.82
CA ALA A 63 9.49 -2.69 6.00
C ALA A 63 8.93 -3.79 6.90
N LYS A 64 9.34 -3.77 8.14
CA LYS A 64 8.87 -4.76 9.12
C LYS A 64 7.37 -4.59 9.36
N GLY A 65 6.68 -5.72 9.46
CA GLY A 65 5.24 -5.73 9.67
C GLY A 65 4.42 -5.72 8.38
N PHE A 66 5.08 -5.55 7.22
CA PHE A 66 4.41 -5.60 5.93
C PHE A 66 4.62 -6.95 5.26
N THR A 67 3.60 -7.38 4.51
CA THR A 67 3.75 -8.49 3.58
C THR A 67 4.35 -7.90 2.30
N ILE A 68 5.51 -8.40 1.90
CA ILE A 68 6.21 -7.87 0.73
C ILE A 68 5.69 -8.56 -0.52
N VAL A 69 5.23 -7.77 -1.48
CA VAL A 69 4.69 -8.27 -2.74
C VAL A 69 5.58 -7.79 -3.88
N GLN A 70 6.10 -8.71 -4.66
CA GLN A 70 6.95 -8.36 -5.79
C GLN A 70 6.10 -8.08 -7.03
N ASN A 71 6.34 -6.94 -7.64
CA ASN A 71 5.68 -6.53 -8.87
C ASN A 71 6.58 -6.85 -10.07
N GLU A 72 6.00 -7.51 -11.08
CA GLU A 72 6.74 -7.88 -12.28
C GLU A 72 6.22 -7.20 -13.54
N GLY A 73 5.22 -6.36 -13.42
CA GLY A 73 4.64 -5.63 -14.52
C GLY A 73 4.14 -4.27 -14.07
N LEU A 74 2.89 -3.95 -14.42
CA LEU A 74 2.28 -2.74 -13.90
C LEU A 74 1.98 -2.93 -12.42
N ILE A 75 2.44 -1.99 -11.61
CA ILE A 75 2.34 -2.10 -10.16
C ILE A 75 0.88 -2.22 -9.67
N TYR A 76 -0.05 -1.63 -10.41
CA TYR A 76 -1.47 -1.69 -10.04
C TYR A 76 -2.11 -3.06 -10.29
N ASN A 77 -1.45 -3.94 -11.04
CA ASN A 77 -1.91 -5.33 -11.17
C ASN A 77 -1.83 -6.04 -9.83
N GLU A 78 -0.78 -5.75 -9.06
CA GLU A 78 -0.62 -6.34 -7.73
C GLU A 78 -1.67 -5.80 -6.77
N VAL A 79 -2.00 -4.52 -6.89
CA VAL A 79 -3.07 -3.92 -6.10
C VAL A 79 -4.41 -4.62 -6.40
N ALA A 80 -4.69 -4.89 -7.68
CA ALA A 80 -5.91 -5.58 -8.07
C ALA A 80 -5.98 -6.99 -7.47
N GLU A 81 -4.85 -7.69 -7.41
CA GLU A 81 -4.80 -9.02 -6.80
C GLU A 81 -5.08 -8.96 -5.29
N ILE A 82 -4.53 -7.95 -4.61
CA ILE A 82 -4.79 -7.73 -3.19
C ILE A 82 -6.28 -7.43 -2.96
N VAL A 83 -6.86 -6.60 -3.80
CA VAL A 83 -8.28 -6.24 -3.71
C VAL A 83 -9.14 -7.49 -3.80
N LYS A 84 -8.82 -8.38 -4.73
CA LYS A 84 -9.55 -9.65 -4.88
C LYS A 84 -9.33 -10.58 -3.70
N ALA A 85 -8.09 -10.74 -3.29
CA ALA A 85 -7.73 -11.70 -2.23
C ALA A 85 -8.37 -11.33 -0.90
N ASP A 86 -8.38 -10.04 -0.57
CA ASP A 86 -8.89 -9.56 0.70
C ASP A 86 -10.34 -9.08 0.61
N LYS A 87 -10.99 -9.27 -0.54
CA LYS A 87 -12.40 -8.90 -0.76
C LYS A 87 -12.68 -7.45 -0.43
N ILE A 88 -11.82 -6.57 -0.91
CA ILE A 88 -11.93 -5.14 -0.67
C ILE A 88 -12.99 -4.53 -1.58
N GLU A 89 -13.96 -3.86 -1.00
CA GLU A 89 -15.02 -3.20 -1.76
C GLU A 89 -14.82 -1.68 -1.79
N LYS A 90 -14.32 -1.12 -0.71
CA LYS A 90 -14.09 0.33 -0.61
C LYS A 90 -12.63 0.60 -0.34
N ILE A 91 -11.96 1.25 -1.28
CA ILE A 91 -10.56 1.60 -1.14
C ILE A 91 -10.42 3.12 -1.15
N GLY A 92 -9.67 3.63 -0.19
CA GLY A 92 -9.38 5.06 -0.11
C GLY A 92 -8.04 5.38 -0.72
N PHE A 93 -7.83 6.65 -1.02
CA PHE A 93 -6.61 7.15 -1.64
C PHE A 93 -6.10 8.37 -0.88
N GLU A 94 -4.81 8.62 -1.00
CA GLU A 94 -4.24 9.88 -0.55
C GLU A 94 -4.65 10.97 -1.54
N GLU A 95 -5.42 11.96 -1.08
CA GLU A 95 -5.99 12.97 -1.96
C GLU A 95 -4.98 13.78 -2.76
N GLU A 96 -3.84 14.08 -2.15
CA GLU A 96 -2.86 14.97 -2.76
C GLU A 96 -2.04 14.36 -3.88
N ASN A 97 -2.02 13.03 -3.98
CA ASN A 97 -1.06 12.34 -4.85
C ASN A 97 -1.68 11.35 -5.81
N ILE A 98 -2.98 11.17 -5.76
CA ILE A 98 -3.67 10.25 -6.67
C ILE A 98 -4.42 11.07 -7.71
N THR A 99 -4.02 10.94 -8.97
CA THR A 99 -4.72 11.60 -10.05
C THR A 99 -6.04 10.89 -10.33
N PHE A 100 -6.96 11.60 -10.97
CA PHE A 100 -8.22 11.00 -11.36
C PHE A 100 -8.02 9.81 -12.30
N ALA A 101 -7.03 9.90 -13.18
CA ALA A 101 -6.70 8.78 -14.08
C ALA A 101 -6.26 7.54 -13.30
N THR A 102 -5.46 7.72 -12.27
CA THR A 102 -5.02 6.62 -11.40
C THR A 102 -6.20 6.02 -10.66
N TYR A 103 -7.08 6.87 -10.16
CA TYR A 103 -8.30 6.42 -9.49
C TYR A 103 -9.13 5.51 -10.40
N LEU A 104 -9.36 5.92 -11.65
CA LEU A 104 -10.13 5.13 -12.60
C LEU A 104 -9.44 3.81 -12.94
N LYS A 105 -8.13 3.82 -12.96
CA LYS A 105 -7.34 2.63 -13.28
C LYS A 105 -7.46 1.57 -12.18
N ILE A 106 -7.56 1.98 -10.93
CA ILE A 106 -7.65 1.06 -9.80
C ILE A 106 -9.08 0.57 -9.58
N ASN A 107 -10.03 1.44 -9.80
CA ASN A 107 -11.43 1.11 -9.65
C ASN A 107 -11.98 0.43 -10.89
#